data_76ad3e5bb28ae232fc3b985f9bdb76fd
#
_entry.id   76ad3e5bb28ae232fc3b985f9bdb76fd
#
_cell.length_a   1.000
_cell.length_b   1.000
_cell.length_c   1.000
_cell.angle_alpha   90.00
_cell.angle_beta   90.00
_cell.angle_gamma   90.00
#
_symmetry.space_group_name_H-M   'P 1'
#
loop_
_entity.id
_entity.type
_entity.pdbx_description
1 polymer ?
#
loop_
_entity_poly.entity_id
_entity_poly.type
_entity_poly.pdbx_seq_one_letter_code
_entity_poly.pdbx_strand_id
1 'polypeptide(L)'
;MHYDVVIFGNYTKDTIISPAGTRYVDGGGFNYGAHVTAMMGLKTAAVTRLAREDHHVVEALRQAGIDPYPTYTPQSTHMRLFYPTTNPDERTLTATQVAGPFSPDQFADLEARLYLANASTRGEVGLDVLLALKRKGGRIVVDAQGFVRSLGPGGTLVFDSWPGKEEILPHVDILKTDNLEAKALTGLDDLRAAAAIIASWGPREIVLTHRQGILVLADGRFYEAPWKPEKLVGRSGRGDTCISSYAARRLTATPAESIIWSAAVTSLKMEAEGPIKKTIGDVEEMIRRKYS
;
A
#
# COMPACT_ATOMS: atom_id res chain seq x y z
N MET A 1 -17.82 -15.24 0.39
CA MET A 1 -17.50 -15.02 -1.05
C MET A 1 -16.01 -15.21 -1.25
N HIS A 2 -15.62 -15.86 -2.39
CA HIS A 2 -14.20 -16.08 -2.69
C HIS A 2 -13.65 -15.00 -3.62
N TYR A 3 -12.52 -14.42 -3.24
CA TYR A 3 -11.75 -13.42 -3.99
C TYR A 3 -10.32 -13.91 -4.25
N ASP A 4 -9.67 -13.35 -5.26
CA ASP A 4 -8.22 -13.49 -5.38
C ASP A 4 -7.52 -12.58 -4.37
N VAL A 5 -8.02 -11.34 -4.21
CA VAL A 5 -7.47 -10.34 -3.30
C VAL A 5 -8.58 -9.64 -2.52
N VAL A 6 -8.40 -9.57 -1.21
CA VAL A 6 -9.10 -8.61 -0.33
C VAL A 6 -8.08 -7.57 0.09
N ILE A 7 -8.30 -6.33 -0.32
CA ILE A 7 -7.45 -5.20 0.06
C ILE A 7 -8.22 -4.27 1.00
N PHE A 8 -7.58 -3.77 2.04
CA PHE A 8 -8.25 -2.95 3.02
C PHE A 8 -7.38 -1.83 3.58
N GLY A 9 -8.03 -0.74 3.92
CA GLY A 9 -7.47 0.48 4.49
C GLY A 9 -8.53 1.57 4.49
N ASN A 10 -8.37 2.57 5.34
CA ASN A 10 -9.28 3.70 5.37
C ASN A 10 -9.18 4.52 4.07
N TYR A 11 -10.32 4.95 3.55
CA TYR A 11 -10.33 5.99 2.54
C TYR A 11 -9.72 7.27 3.12
N THR A 12 -8.87 7.94 2.33
CA THR A 12 -8.28 9.22 2.71
C THR A 12 -8.70 10.33 1.74
N LYS A 13 -9.24 11.41 2.29
CA LYS A 13 -9.54 12.64 1.59
C LYS A 13 -8.28 13.51 1.63
N ASP A 14 -7.50 13.49 0.56
CA ASP A 14 -6.19 14.12 0.55
C ASP A 14 -6.27 15.57 0.05
N THR A 15 -5.84 16.51 0.89
CA THR A 15 -5.61 17.91 0.48
C THR A 15 -4.11 18.09 0.23
N ILE A 16 -3.74 18.29 -1.01
CA ILE A 16 -2.35 18.49 -1.44
C ILE A 16 -2.13 19.98 -1.67
N ILE A 17 -1.23 20.57 -0.89
CA ILE A 17 -0.86 22.00 -0.96
C ILE A 17 0.59 22.08 -1.44
N SER A 18 0.82 22.82 -2.51
CA SER A 18 2.14 22.99 -3.12
C SER A 18 2.28 24.42 -3.69
N PRO A 19 3.48 24.83 -4.12
CA PRO A 19 3.65 26.11 -4.83
C PRO A 19 2.79 26.27 -6.09
N ALA A 20 2.34 25.15 -6.69
CA ALA A 20 1.45 25.15 -7.85
C ALA A 20 -0.03 25.33 -7.48
N GLY A 21 -0.37 25.36 -6.19
CA GLY A 21 -1.73 25.52 -5.68
C GLY A 21 -2.20 24.36 -4.81
N THR A 22 -3.51 24.40 -4.49
CA THR A 22 -4.18 23.36 -3.69
C THR A 22 -5.03 22.46 -4.58
N ARG A 23 -4.98 21.15 -4.35
CA ARG A 23 -5.81 20.16 -5.03
C ARG A 23 -6.32 19.11 -4.05
N TYR A 24 -7.42 18.47 -4.42
CA TYR A 24 -8.07 17.41 -3.64
C TYR A 24 -7.99 16.09 -4.41
N VAL A 25 -7.68 15.02 -3.69
CA VAL A 25 -7.49 13.69 -4.29
C VAL A 25 -8.15 12.63 -3.41
N ASP A 26 -8.87 11.71 -4.04
CA ASP A 26 -9.35 10.49 -3.39
C ASP A 26 -8.19 9.53 -3.21
N GLY A 27 -7.73 9.40 -1.97
CA GLY A 27 -6.56 8.63 -1.59
C GLY A 27 -6.90 7.34 -0.84
N GLY A 28 -5.92 6.91 -0.06
CA GLY A 28 -5.95 5.65 0.68
C GLY A 28 -5.25 4.53 -0.08
N GLY A 29 -4.36 3.82 0.63
CA GLY A 29 -3.57 2.74 0.02
C GLY A 29 -4.43 1.67 -0.62
N PHE A 30 -5.57 1.33 0.01
CA PHE A 30 -6.53 0.37 -0.52
C PHE A 30 -7.04 0.76 -1.92
N ASN A 31 -7.30 2.06 -2.16
CA ASN A 31 -7.82 2.55 -3.44
C ASN A 31 -6.81 2.33 -4.57
N TYR A 32 -5.55 2.73 -4.36
CA TYR A 32 -4.49 2.51 -5.34
C TYR A 32 -4.27 1.02 -5.62
N GLY A 33 -4.24 0.20 -4.57
CA GLY A 33 -4.01 -1.23 -4.68
C GLY A 33 -5.15 -1.98 -5.34
N ALA A 34 -6.41 -1.65 -5.02
CA ALA A 34 -7.57 -2.30 -5.61
C ALA A 34 -7.65 -2.08 -7.12
N HIS A 35 -7.35 -0.87 -7.60
CA HIS A 35 -7.27 -0.60 -9.03
C HIS A 35 -6.15 -1.39 -9.73
N VAL A 36 -5.02 -1.60 -9.05
CA VAL A 36 -3.93 -2.43 -9.58
C VAL A 36 -4.36 -3.88 -9.73
N THR A 37 -4.96 -4.47 -8.69
CA THR A 37 -5.35 -5.88 -8.71
C THR A 37 -6.50 -6.14 -9.69
N ALA A 38 -7.44 -5.21 -9.80
CA ALA A 38 -8.50 -5.26 -10.82
C ALA A 38 -7.93 -5.13 -12.25
N MET A 39 -6.98 -4.20 -12.49
CA MET A 39 -6.26 -4.07 -13.77
C MET A 39 -5.55 -5.38 -14.15
N MET A 40 -5.05 -6.14 -13.16
CA MET A 40 -4.43 -7.46 -13.38
C MET A 40 -5.46 -8.58 -13.66
N GLY A 41 -6.76 -8.27 -13.72
CA GLY A 41 -7.84 -9.23 -13.98
C GLY A 41 -8.19 -10.10 -12.76
N LEU A 42 -7.78 -9.73 -11.56
CA LEU A 42 -8.05 -10.46 -10.34
C LEU A 42 -9.40 -10.05 -9.75
N LYS A 43 -10.16 -11.03 -9.24
CA LYS A 43 -11.38 -10.75 -8.49
C LYS A 43 -11.03 -10.08 -7.17
N THR A 44 -11.32 -8.79 -7.07
CA THR A 44 -10.87 -7.91 -5.98
C THR A 44 -12.03 -7.42 -5.13
N ALA A 45 -11.90 -7.57 -3.81
CA ALA A 45 -12.73 -6.87 -2.83
C ALA A 45 -11.94 -5.74 -2.18
N ALA A 46 -12.57 -4.57 -2.03
CA ALA A 46 -12.01 -3.40 -1.35
C ALA A 46 -12.81 -3.09 -0.08
N VAL A 47 -12.21 -3.34 1.09
CA VAL A 47 -12.82 -3.06 2.38
C VAL A 47 -12.30 -1.72 2.89
N THR A 48 -13.21 -0.78 3.17
CA THR A 48 -12.83 0.57 3.57
C THR A 48 -13.81 1.19 4.56
N ARG A 49 -13.36 2.23 5.23
CA ARG A 49 -14.15 3.05 6.15
C ARG A 49 -14.14 4.49 5.64
N LEU A 50 -15.31 5.11 5.56
CA LEU A 50 -15.47 6.47 5.03
C LEU A 50 -16.80 7.09 5.51
N ALA A 51 -16.90 8.41 5.45
CA ALA A 51 -18.14 9.13 5.67
C ALA A 51 -19.14 8.88 4.53
N ARG A 52 -20.46 9.01 4.82
CA ARG A 52 -21.50 8.85 3.78
C ARG A 52 -21.39 9.88 2.66
N GLU A 53 -20.91 11.08 2.96
CA GLU A 53 -20.70 12.14 1.96
C GLU A 53 -19.68 11.77 0.88
N ASP A 54 -18.76 10.85 1.20
CA ASP A 54 -17.71 10.39 0.29
C ASP A 54 -18.11 9.08 -0.47
N HIS A 55 -19.43 8.79 -0.57
CA HIS A 55 -19.95 7.59 -1.23
C HIS A 55 -19.54 7.47 -2.71
N HIS A 56 -19.21 8.59 -3.37
CA HIS A 56 -18.74 8.60 -4.76
C HIS A 56 -17.52 7.67 -4.97
N VAL A 57 -16.69 7.47 -3.96
CA VAL A 57 -15.53 6.54 -4.00
C VAL A 57 -16.01 5.10 -4.15
N VAL A 58 -17.09 4.73 -3.47
CA VAL A 58 -17.69 3.39 -3.55
C VAL A 58 -18.21 3.12 -4.97
N GLU A 59 -18.85 4.12 -5.58
CA GLU A 59 -19.34 4.02 -6.96
C GLU A 59 -18.17 3.93 -7.97
N ALA A 60 -17.09 4.69 -7.74
CA ALA A 60 -15.90 4.62 -8.58
C ALA A 60 -15.24 3.23 -8.54
N LEU A 61 -15.19 2.59 -7.37
CA LEU A 61 -14.69 1.21 -7.24
C LEU A 61 -15.57 0.23 -8.03
N ARG A 62 -16.90 0.33 -7.93
CA ARG A 62 -17.83 -0.54 -8.70
C ARG A 62 -17.64 -0.38 -10.21
N GLN A 63 -17.51 0.87 -10.67
CA GLN A 63 -17.26 1.16 -12.09
C GLN A 63 -15.93 0.59 -12.59
N ALA A 64 -14.94 0.45 -11.69
CA ALA A 64 -13.67 -0.19 -11.99
C ALA A 64 -13.72 -1.74 -11.88
N GLY A 65 -14.90 -2.34 -11.65
CA GLY A 65 -15.04 -3.79 -11.50
C GLY A 65 -14.54 -4.35 -10.17
N ILE A 66 -14.46 -3.50 -9.14
CA ILE A 66 -14.02 -3.87 -7.80
C ILE A 66 -15.26 -3.98 -6.91
N ASP A 67 -15.35 -5.03 -6.08
CA ASP A 67 -16.44 -5.22 -5.13
C ASP A 67 -16.16 -4.41 -3.84
N PRO A 68 -16.86 -3.28 -3.59
CA PRO A 68 -16.60 -2.47 -2.41
C PRO A 68 -17.38 -2.95 -1.19
N TYR A 69 -16.72 -2.96 -0.04
CA TYR A 69 -17.26 -3.27 1.28
C TYR A 69 -17.07 -2.06 2.21
N PRO A 70 -17.91 -1.01 2.06
CA PRO A 70 -17.79 0.19 2.88
C PRO A 70 -18.38 0.01 4.25
N THR A 71 -17.67 0.48 5.28
CA THR A 71 -18.25 0.77 6.60
C THR A 71 -18.36 2.28 6.75
N TYR A 72 -19.60 2.77 6.88
CA TYR A 72 -19.82 4.21 7.03
C TYR A 72 -19.54 4.68 8.46
N THR A 73 -18.74 5.71 8.57
CA THR A 73 -18.27 6.33 9.80
C THR A 73 -18.70 7.79 9.86
N PRO A 74 -18.70 8.44 11.03
CA PRO A 74 -19.05 9.86 11.14
C PRO A 74 -18.17 10.78 10.31
N GLN A 75 -16.92 10.37 10.03
CA GLN A 75 -15.94 11.14 9.25
C GLN A 75 -15.00 10.20 8.47
N SER A 76 -14.55 10.63 7.31
CA SER A 76 -13.45 10.00 6.58
C SER A 76 -12.10 10.38 7.18
N THR A 77 -11.06 9.60 6.91
CA THR A 77 -9.69 10.04 7.21
C THR A 77 -9.33 11.20 6.29
N HIS A 78 -8.90 12.33 6.85
CA HIS A 78 -8.51 13.51 6.09
C HIS A 78 -7.01 13.75 6.25
N MET A 79 -6.27 13.63 5.14
CA MET A 79 -4.83 13.86 5.07
C MET A 79 -4.54 15.21 4.41
N ARG A 80 -3.61 15.95 4.99
CA ARG A 80 -3.06 17.16 4.41
C ARG A 80 -1.58 16.93 4.10
N LEU A 81 -1.23 17.08 2.82
CA LEU A 81 0.13 16.95 2.32
C LEU A 81 0.63 18.34 1.93
N PHE A 82 1.54 18.89 2.70
CA PHE A 82 2.10 20.22 2.46
C PHE A 82 3.51 20.09 1.89
N TYR A 83 3.70 20.62 0.68
CA TYR A 83 4.98 20.72 -0.02
C TYR A 83 5.43 22.17 -0.03
N PRO A 84 6.43 22.56 0.79
CA PRO A 84 6.90 23.95 0.85
C PRO A 84 7.63 24.38 -0.43
N THR A 85 8.19 23.42 -1.16
CA THR A 85 8.96 23.63 -2.40
C THR A 85 8.47 22.73 -3.52
N THR A 86 9.10 22.81 -4.69
CA THR A 86 8.89 21.86 -5.80
C THR A 86 9.60 20.51 -5.58
N ASN A 87 10.40 20.38 -4.53
CA ASN A 87 11.04 19.12 -4.17
C ASN A 87 9.99 18.15 -3.58
N PRO A 88 9.65 17.05 -4.26
CA PRO A 88 8.63 16.12 -3.79
C PRO A 88 9.05 15.29 -2.58
N ASP A 89 10.31 15.36 -2.15
CA ASP A 89 10.80 14.66 -0.95
C ASP A 89 10.67 15.53 0.31
N GLU A 90 10.44 16.85 0.14
CA GLU A 90 10.21 17.80 1.22
C GLU A 90 8.71 17.99 1.44
N ARG A 91 8.13 17.21 2.34
CA ARG A 91 6.71 17.35 2.67
C ARG A 91 6.42 17.10 4.13
N THR A 92 5.39 17.77 4.62
CA THR A 92 4.76 17.48 5.91
C THR A 92 3.41 16.81 5.66
N LEU A 93 3.15 15.74 6.39
CA LEU A 93 1.86 15.05 6.38
C LEU A 93 1.16 15.29 7.72
N THR A 94 -0.12 15.62 7.64
CA THR A 94 -0.96 15.80 8.84
C THR A 94 -2.27 15.06 8.61
N ALA A 95 -2.69 14.22 9.56
CA ALA A 95 -4.04 13.68 9.58
C ALA A 95 -4.90 14.54 10.52
N THR A 96 -5.89 15.21 9.97
CA THR A 96 -6.80 16.09 10.74
C THR A 96 -8.02 15.37 11.25
N GLN A 97 -8.37 14.24 10.64
CA GLN A 97 -9.46 13.33 11.01
C GLN A 97 -9.05 11.91 10.69
N VAL A 98 -9.61 10.94 11.42
CA VAL A 98 -9.42 9.50 11.15
C VAL A 98 -10.77 8.78 11.19
N ALA A 99 -10.99 7.85 10.27
CA ALA A 99 -12.22 7.05 10.17
C ALA A 99 -12.30 5.94 11.23
N GLY A 100 -11.20 5.69 11.94
CA GLY A 100 -11.10 4.71 13.02
C GLY A 100 -10.63 3.32 12.59
N PRO A 101 -10.57 2.37 13.56
CA PRO A 101 -10.00 1.04 13.34
C PRO A 101 -10.97 0.10 12.62
N PHE A 102 -10.39 -0.88 11.91
CA PHE A 102 -11.11 -2.06 11.43
C PHE A 102 -11.40 -3.02 12.58
N SER A 103 -12.45 -3.85 12.39
CA SER A 103 -12.77 -4.97 13.25
C SER A 103 -12.86 -6.27 12.46
N PRO A 104 -12.66 -7.45 13.08
CA PRO A 104 -12.74 -8.75 12.40
C PRO A 104 -14.07 -9.00 11.67
N ASP A 105 -15.17 -8.45 12.19
CA ASP A 105 -16.53 -8.65 11.65
C ASP A 105 -16.68 -8.10 10.23
N GLN A 106 -15.91 -7.05 9.87
CA GLN A 106 -15.92 -6.48 8.53
C GLN A 106 -15.42 -7.46 7.45
N PHE A 107 -14.78 -8.55 7.88
CA PHE A 107 -14.20 -9.58 7.00
C PHE A 107 -14.90 -10.94 7.13
N ALA A 108 -16.00 -11.05 7.92
CA ALA A 108 -16.61 -12.33 8.25
C ALA A 108 -16.91 -13.20 7.03
N ASP A 109 -17.54 -12.63 6.00
CA ASP A 109 -17.98 -13.32 4.79
C ASP A 109 -16.98 -13.25 3.63
N LEU A 110 -15.77 -12.71 3.88
CA LEU A 110 -14.74 -12.53 2.86
C LEU A 110 -13.65 -13.60 2.99
N GLU A 111 -13.49 -14.40 1.96
CA GLU A 111 -12.40 -15.36 1.82
C GLU A 111 -11.55 -14.97 0.61
N ALA A 112 -10.21 -15.03 0.75
CA ALA A 112 -9.31 -14.67 -0.32
C ALA A 112 -8.01 -15.48 -0.30
N ARG A 113 -7.35 -15.52 -1.46
CA ARG A 113 -6.00 -16.07 -1.58
C ARG A 113 -4.96 -15.14 -0.96
N LEU A 114 -5.28 -13.82 -0.91
CA LEU A 114 -4.41 -12.77 -0.41
C LEU A 114 -5.23 -11.68 0.29
N TYR A 115 -4.81 -11.32 1.50
CA TYR A 115 -5.33 -10.20 2.28
C TYR A 115 -4.24 -9.15 2.39
N LEU A 116 -4.50 -7.93 1.91
CA LEU A 116 -3.52 -6.84 1.90
C LEU A 116 -4.00 -5.69 2.78
N ALA A 117 -3.32 -5.51 3.92
CA ALA A 117 -3.51 -4.39 4.83
C ALA A 117 -2.71 -3.17 4.34
N ASN A 118 -3.42 -2.21 3.77
CA ASN A 118 -2.85 -0.99 3.20
C ASN A 118 -3.32 0.24 4.00
N ALA A 119 -3.09 0.18 5.32
CA ALA A 119 -3.47 1.21 6.26
C ALA A 119 -2.60 2.48 6.10
N SER A 120 -3.15 3.63 6.42
CA SER A 120 -2.48 4.94 6.30
C SER A 120 -1.79 5.37 7.58
N THR A 121 -2.34 4.98 8.74
CA THR A 121 -1.86 5.37 10.06
C THR A 121 -1.95 4.23 11.07
N ARG A 122 -1.12 4.31 12.10
CA ARG A 122 -1.17 3.41 13.25
C ARG A 122 -2.55 3.44 13.90
N GLY A 123 -3.04 2.26 14.27
CA GLY A 123 -4.33 2.10 14.93
C GLY A 123 -5.48 1.79 13.98
N GLU A 124 -5.27 1.79 12.66
CA GLU A 124 -6.29 1.34 11.70
C GLU A 124 -6.49 -0.18 11.73
N VAL A 125 -5.39 -0.94 11.81
CA VAL A 125 -5.40 -2.40 11.76
C VAL A 125 -4.76 -2.96 13.02
N GLY A 126 -5.52 -3.73 13.79
CA GLY A 126 -5.07 -4.39 14.99
C GLY A 126 -4.61 -5.84 14.74
N LEU A 127 -3.95 -6.43 15.75
CA LEU A 127 -3.56 -7.84 15.74
C LEU A 127 -4.77 -8.77 15.57
N ASP A 128 -5.89 -8.44 16.23
CA ASP A 128 -7.15 -9.19 16.17
C ASP A 128 -7.66 -9.37 14.72
N VAL A 129 -7.60 -8.31 13.91
CA VAL A 129 -7.95 -8.35 12.49
C VAL A 129 -7.00 -9.29 11.74
N LEU A 130 -5.68 -9.14 11.90
CA LEU A 130 -4.69 -9.96 11.20
C LEU A 130 -4.81 -11.44 11.59
N LEU A 131 -5.04 -11.75 12.87
CA LEU A 131 -5.29 -13.11 13.33
C LEU A 131 -6.59 -13.70 12.78
N ALA A 132 -7.65 -12.90 12.67
CA ALA A 132 -8.90 -13.32 12.06
C ALA A 132 -8.71 -13.68 10.57
N LEU A 133 -7.97 -12.86 9.83
CA LEU A 133 -7.63 -13.12 8.42
C LEU A 133 -6.70 -14.32 8.26
N LYS A 134 -5.71 -14.48 9.12
CA LYS A 134 -4.80 -15.64 9.08
C LYS A 134 -5.53 -16.97 9.24
N ARG A 135 -6.55 -17.02 10.10
CA ARG A 135 -7.41 -18.22 10.28
C ARG A 135 -8.18 -18.60 9.01
N LYS A 136 -8.40 -17.68 8.09
CA LYS A 136 -9.05 -17.93 6.80
C LYS A 136 -8.12 -18.58 5.76
N GLY A 137 -6.81 -18.67 6.02
CA GLY A 137 -5.84 -19.42 5.22
C GLY A 137 -5.22 -18.69 4.03
N GLY A 138 -5.60 -17.45 3.74
CA GLY A 138 -4.94 -16.62 2.72
C GLY A 138 -3.58 -16.08 3.17
N ARG A 139 -2.77 -15.61 2.20
CA ARG A 139 -1.53 -14.91 2.50
C ARG A 139 -1.83 -13.54 3.11
N ILE A 140 -1.09 -13.18 4.17
CA ILE A 140 -1.20 -11.87 4.81
C ILE A 140 -0.08 -10.96 4.30
N VAL A 141 -0.47 -9.85 3.70
CA VAL A 141 0.42 -8.80 3.20
C VAL A 141 0.16 -7.53 3.97
N VAL A 142 1.22 -6.89 4.45
CA VAL A 142 1.12 -5.68 5.28
C VAL A 142 2.03 -4.60 4.73
N ASP A 143 1.49 -3.38 4.58
CA ASP A 143 2.31 -2.18 4.44
C ASP A 143 2.65 -1.65 5.83
N ALA A 144 3.94 -1.59 6.17
CA ALA A 144 4.44 -1.12 7.46
C ALA A 144 4.02 0.34 7.76
N GLN A 145 3.72 1.11 6.72
CA GLN A 145 3.22 2.47 6.80
C GLN A 145 2.10 2.61 7.85
N GLY A 146 1.12 1.71 7.83
CA GLY A 146 -0.02 1.70 8.75
C GLY A 146 0.30 1.36 10.20
N PHE A 147 1.55 1.08 10.51
CA PHE A 147 2.00 0.67 11.85
C PHE A 147 3.12 1.56 12.40
N VAL A 148 3.94 2.15 11.52
CA VAL A 148 5.04 3.04 11.92
C VAL A 148 4.67 4.53 11.83
N ARG A 149 3.58 4.90 11.14
CA ARG A 149 3.10 6.28 11.10
C ARG A 149 2.14 6.55 12.25
N SER A 150 2.64 7.18 13.30
CA SER A 150 1.83 7.61 14.45
C SER A 150 1.42 9.07 14.33
N LEU A 151 0.35 9.43 15.05
CA LEU A 151 -0.14 10.79 15.15
C LEU A 151 0.61 11.52 16.28
N GLY A 152 1.43 12.49 15.93
CA GLY A 152 2.05 13.41 16.84
C GLY A 152 1.18 14.64 17.14
N PRO A 153 1.74 15.65 17.83
CA PRO A 153 1.02 16.87 18.15
C PRO A 153 0.44 17.56 16.91
N GLY A 154 -0.81 18.04 17.04
CA GLY A 154 -1.53 18.67 15.92
C GLY A 154 -1.86 17.74 14.76
N GLY A 155 -1.81 16.41 14.97
CA GLY A 155 -2.09 15.41 13.94
C GLY A 155 -0.95 15.22 12.92
N THR A 156 0.23 15.78 13.16
CA THR A 156 1.40 15.58 12.28
C THR A 156 1.79 14.10 12.29
N LEU A 157 1.98 13.52 11.11
CA LEU A 157 2.45 12.14 11.00
C LEU A 157 3.95 12.07 11.24
N VAL A 158 4.32 11.26 12.21
CA VAL A 158 5.71 10.99 12.57
C VAL A 158 6.01 9.50 12.39
N PHE A 159 7.23 9.20 11.97
CA PHE A 159 7.71 7.83 11.93
C PHE A 159 8.19 7.43 13.32
N ASP A 160 7.69 6.31 13.81
CA ASP A 160 7.99 5.82 15.14
C ASP A 160 8.18 4.30 15.11
N SER A 161 8.85 3.76 16.13
CA SER A 161 8.98 2.30 16.32
C SER A 161 7.59 1.65 16.28
N TRP A 162 7.54 0.39 15.92
CA TRP A 162 6.29 -0.40 15.90
C TRP A 162 6.18 -1.23 17.19
N PRO A 163 5.50 -0.77 18.24
CA PRO A 163 5.23 -1.57 19.43
C PRO A 163 4.37 -2.79 19.06
N GLY A 164 4.72 -3.96 19.58
CA GLY A 164 4.00 -5.21 19.31
C GLY A 164 4.29 -5.84 17.94
N LYS A 165 5.32 -5.37 17.23
CA LYS A 165 5.72 -5.99 15.96
C LYS A 165 6.09 -7.47 16.12
N GLU A 166 6.63 -7.84 17.26
CA GLU A 166 7.02 -9.22 17.61
C GLU A 166 5.81 -10.16 17.68
N GLU A 167 4.61 -9.63 17.98
CA GLU A 167 3.37 -10.40 18.00
C GLU A 167 2.71 -10.47 16.62
N ILE A 168 2.88 -9.44 15.79
CA ILE A 168 2.22 -9.29 14.49
C ILE A 168 3.02 -9.94 13.36
N LEU A 169 4.31 -9.66 13.28
CA LEU A 169 5.14 -10.03 12.12
C LEU A 169 5.27 -11.53 11.87
N PRO A 170 5.22 -12.43 12.87
CA PRO A 170 5.16 -13.87 12.63
C PRO A 170 3.93 -14.34 11.83
N HIS A 171 2.89 -13.53 11.76
CA HIS A 171 1.65 -13.82 11.01
C HIS A 171 1.64 -13.23 9.60
N VAL A 172 2.63 -12.40 9.25
CA VAL A 172 2.74 -11.70 7.98
C VAL A 172 3.58 -12.53 7.00
N ASP A 173 3.06 -12.76 5.80
CA ASP A 173 3.80 -13.48 4.76
C ASP A 173 4.68 -12.53 3.93
N ILE A 174 4.17 -11.32 3.61
CA ILE A 174 4.92 -10.28 2.86
C ILE A 174 4.78 -8.96 3.61
N LEU A 175 5.91 -8.35 3.97
CA LEU A 175 5.93 -7.00 4.53
C LEU A 175 6.50 -6.01 3.53
N LYS A 176 5.77 -4.93 3.27
CA LYS A 176 6.32 -3.78 2.53
C LYS A 176 6.76 -2.70 3.50
N THR A 177 7.84 -2.05 3.16
CA THR A 177 8.35 -0.85 3.83
C THR A 177 9.01 0.08 2.82
N ASP A 178 9.21 1.36 3.16
CA ASP A 178 10.13 2.24 2.45
C ASP A 178 11.41 2.48 3.26
N ASN A 179 12.34 3.24 2.73
CA ASN A 179 13.62 3.51 3.39
C ASN A 179 13.46 4.23 4.75
N LEU A 180 12.49 5.15 4.89
CA LEU A 180 12.25 5.86 6.14
C LEU A 180 11.57 4.95 7.17
N GLU A 181 10.61 4.18 6.72
CA GLU A 181 9.89 3.18 7.53
C GLU A 181 10.85 2.08 8.00
N ALA A 182 11.72 1.57 7.10
CA ALA A 182 12.73 0.57 7.45
C ALA A 182 13.72 1.10 8.48
N LYS A 183 14.15 2.37 8.35
CA LYS A 183 15.01 3.03 9.34
C LYS A 183 14.30 3.18 10.69
N ALA A 184 13.02 3.56 10.71
CA ALA A 184 12.23 3.66 11.94
C ALA A 184 12.08 2.30 12.64
N LEU A 185 11.97 1.21 11.86
CA LEU A 185 11.85 -0.15 12.39
C LEU A 185 13.17 -0.70 12.93
N THR A 186 14.29 -0.46 12.25
CA THR A 186 15.57 -1.16 12.47
C THR A 186 16.70 -0.27 12.99
N GLY A 187 16.57 1.04 12.84
CA GLY A 187 17.66 2.01 13.10
C GLY A 187 18.72 2.07 11.99
N LEU A 188 18.60 1.27 10.92
CA LEU A 188 19.62 1.14 9.88
C LEU A 188 19.28 1.94 8.62
N ASP A 189 20.32 2.51 8.00
CA ASP A 189 20.26 3.15 6.68
C ASP A 189 20.54 2.16 5.53
N ASP A 190 21.27 1.07 5.81
CA ASP A 190 21.52 0.00 4.83
C ASP A 190 20.24 -0.82 4.62
N LEU A 191 19.70 -0.75 3.39
CA LEU A 191 18.42 -1.37 3.05
C LEU A 191 18.46 -2.89 3.06
N ARG A 192 19.59 -3.50 2.70
CA ARG A 192 19.74 -4.97 2.70
C ARG A 192 19.85 -5.50 4.13
N ALA A 193 20.62 -4.82 4.97
CA ALA A 193 20.72 -5.15 6.39
C ALA A 193 19.37 -4.95 7.09
N ALA A 194 18.66 -3.85 6.82
CA ALA A 194 17.32 -3.60 7.34
C ALA A 194 16.34 -4.70 6.92
N ALA A 195 16.31 -5.07 5.63
CA ALA A 195 15.44 -6.14 5.14
C ALA A 195 15.75 -7.49 5.80
N ALA A 196 17.01 -7.83 6.01
CA ALA A 196 17.41 -9.08 6.67
C ALA A 196 16.96 -9.12 8.15
N ILE A 197 17.10 -8.01 8.88
CA ILE A 197 16.59 -7.89 10.26
C ILE A 197 15.06 -8.02 10.29
N ILE A 198 14.34 -7.32 9.41
CA ILE A 198 12.87 -7.40 9.37
C ILE A 198 12.41 -8.83 9.06
N ALA A 199 13.09 -9.52 8.12
CA ALA A 199 12.78 -10.91 7.81
C ALA A 199 12.98 -11.86 9.01
N SER A 200 13.96 -11.57 9.88
CA SER A 200 14.19 -12.37 11.09
C SER A 200 13.05 -12.27 12.12
N TRP A 201 12.17 -11.29 11.99
CA TRP A 201 10.99 -11.13 12.85
C TRP A 201 9.76 -11.92 12.39
N GLY A 202 9.82 -12.58 11.20
CA GLY A 202 8.75 -13.49 10.76
C GLY A 202 8.35 -13.44 9.29
N PRO A 203 8.25 -12.26 8.64
CA PRO A 203 7.82 -12.21 7.25
C PRO A 203 8.77 -12.97 6.32
N ARG A 204 8.18 -13.73 5.39
CA ARG A 204 8.94 -14.53 4.42
C ARG A 204 9.54 -13.70 3.29
N GLU A 205 8.85 -12.63 2.92
CA GLU A 205 9.29 -11.71 1.86
C GLU A 205 9.23 -10.28 2.38
N ILE A 206 10.30 -9.51 2.12
CA ILE A 206 10.36 -8.08 2.43
C ILE A 206 10.43 -7.32 1.12
N VAL A 207 9.49 -6.40 0.91
CA VAL A 207 9.41 -5.51 -0.24
C VAL A 207 9.79 -4.10 0.22
N LEU A 208 10.95 -3.61 -0.19
CA LEU A 208 11.47 -2.32 0.24
C LEU A 208 11.52 -1.35 -0.94
N THR A 209 10.75 -0.27 -0.87
CA THR A 209 10.74 0.77 -1.90
C THR A 209 11.67 1.91 -1.52
N HIS A 210 12.40 2.43 -2.52
CA HIS A 210 13.27 3.57 -2.34
C HIS A 210 13.19 4.53 -3.55
N ARG A 211 13.97 5.60 -3.51
CA ARG A 211 13.92 6.65 -4.55
C ARG A 211 14.15 6.10 -5.97
N GLN A 212 15.04 5.14 -6.14
CA GLN A 212 15.50 4.65 -7.44
C GLN A 212 14.80 3.38 -7.90
N GLY A 213 14.15 2.63 -6.98
CA GLY A 213 13.59 1.32 -7.33
C GLY A 213 12.95 0.57 -6.17
N ILE A 214 12.91 -0.72 -6.35
CA ILE A 214 12.41 -1.70 -5.40
C ILE A 214 13.52 -2.72 -5.10
N LEU A 215 13.70 -3.06 -3.84
CA LEU A 215 14.52 -4.16 -3.32
C LEU A 215 13.57 -5.18 -2.72
N VAL A 216 13.76 -6.45 -3.04
CA VAL A 216 13.00 -7.56 -2.45
C VAL A 216 13.96 -8.56 -1.84
N LEU A 217 13.72 -8.96 -0.60
CA LEU A 217 14.30 -10.16 0.00
C LEU A 217 13.24 -11.25 0.01
N ALA A 218 13.48 -12.34 -0.70
CA ALA A 218 12.61 -13.51 -0.76
C ALA A 218 13.45 -14.77 -0.94
N ASP A 219 13.06 -15.87 -0.30
CA ASP A 219 13.76 -17.16 -0.37
C ASP A 219 15.27 -17.04 -0.06
N GLY A 220 15.65 -16.15 0.87
CA GLY A 220 17.02 -15.85 1.26
C GLY A 220 17.86 -15.12 0.19
N ARG A 221 17.23 -14.60 -0.86
CA ARG A 221 17.90 -13.90 -1.97
C ARG A 221 17.39 -12.48 -2.11
N PHE A 222 18.27 -11.59 -2.55
CA PHE A 222 17.92 -10.22 -2.90
C PHE A 222 17.66 -10.08 -4.38
N TYR A 223 16.58 -9.39 -4.71
CA TYR A 223 16.20 -8.98 -6.07
C TYR A 223 16.06 -7.47 -6.10
N GLU A 224 16.45 -6.84 -7.19
CA GLU A 224 16.35 -5.39 -7.38
C GLU A 224 15.81 -5.06 -8.77
N ALA A 225 14.99 -4.00 -8.84
CA ALA A 225 14.55 -3.44 -10.11
C ALA A 225 14.41 -1.93 -10.01
N PRO A 226 14.94 -1.15 -10.96
CA PRO A 226 14.83 0.31 -10.96
C PRO A 226 13.44 0.77 -11.40
N TRP A 227 13.03 1.95 -10.96
CA TRP A 227 11.93 2.68 -11.60
C TRP A 227 12.39 3.22 -12.96
N LYS A 228 11.54 3.06 -13.99
CA LYS A 228 11.84 3.54 -15.36
C LYS A 228 10.66 4.30 -15.97
N PRO A 229 10.02 5.25 -15.26
CA PRO A 229 8.95 6.06 -15.84
C PRO A 229 9.53 6.94 -16.96
N GLU A 230 8.71 7.27 -17.98
CA GLU A 230 9.09 8.23 -19.02
C GLU A 230 9.03 9.67 -18.50
N LYS A 231 8.07 9.92 -17.60
CA LYS A 231 7.91 11.20 -16.91
C LYS A 231 7.43 10.96 -15.49
N LEU A 232 7.84 11.82 -14.57
CA LEU A 232 7.39 11.76 -13.18
C LEU A 232 6.31 12.83 -12.96
N VAL A 233 5.04 12.39 -12.84
CA VAL A 233 3.88 13.26 -12.66
C VAL A 233 3.27 13.11 -11.27
N GLY A 234 3.04 11.85 -10.81
CA GLY A 234 2.37 11.56 -9.54
C GLY A 234 3.13 10.53 -8.70
N ARG A 235 3.52 10.92 -7.47
CA ARG A 235 4.21 10.00 -6.53
C ARG A 235 3.28 9.36 -5.50
N SER A 236 2.11 9.97 -5.21
CA SER A 236 1.12 9.42 -4.29
C SER A 236 0.66 8.05 -4.76
N GLY A 237 0.56 7.09 -3.85
CA GLY A 237 0.20 5.71 -4.17
C GLY A 237 1.31 4.87 -4.81
N ARG A 238 2.57 5.35 -4.89
CA ARG A 238 3.69 4.57 -5.42
C ARG A 238 3.93 3.29 -4.63
N GLY A 239 4.02 3.39 -3.30
CA GLY A 239 4.22 2.24 -2.41
C GLY A 239 3.06 1.26 -2.49
N ASP A 240 1.83 1.78 -2.44
CA ASP A 240 0.59 0.99 -2.49
C ASP A 240 0.48 0.22 -3.82
N THR A 241 0.77 0.87 -4.93
CA THR A 241 0.83 0.24 -6.26
C THR A 241 1.89 -0.84 -6.32
N CYS A 242 3.08 -0.56 -5.78
CA CYS A 242 4.20 -1.49 -5.77
C CYS A 242 3.86 -2.76 -5.00
N ILE A 243 3.42 -2.65 -3.75
CA ILE A 243 3.11 -3.84 -2.94
C ILE A 243 1.94 -4.63 -3.50
N SER A 244 0.88 -3.95 -3.96
CA SER A 244 -0.30 -4.62 -4.50
C SER A 244 0.02 -5.39 -5.78
N SER A 245 0.78 -4.80 -6.70
CA SER A 245 1.20 -5.47 -7.94
C SER A 245 2.19 -6.62 -7.68
N TYR A 246 3.13 -6.43 -6.75
CA TYR A 246 4.06 -7.49 -6.35
C TYR A 246 3.31 -8.67 -5.74
N ALA A 247 2.56 -8.44 -4.68
CA ALA A 247 1.86 -9.49 -3.94
C ALA A 247 0.83 -10.23 -4.82
N ALA A 248 0.10 -9.50 -5.66
CA ALA A 248 -0.82 -10.10 -6.63
C ALA A 248 -0.08 -11.00 -7.64
N ARG A 249 1.05 -10.54 -8.18
CA ARG A 249 1.85 -11.35 -9.12
C ARG A 249 2.45 -12.59 -8.45
N ARG A 250 2.80 -12.51 -7.16
CA ARG A 250 3.29 -13.65 -6.34
C ARG A 250 2.24 -14.75 -6.14
N LEU A 251 1.00 -14.55 -6.51
CA LEU A 251 0.00 -15.65 -6.52
C LEU A 251 0.31 -16.71 -7.58
N THR A 252 1.04 -16.37 -8.65
CA THR A 252 1.29 -17.26 -9.81
C THR A 252 2.72 -17.21 -10.34
N ALA A 253 3.57 -16.32 -9.85
CA ALA A 253 4.90 -16.07 -10.40
C ALA A 253 6.00 -16.12 -9.32
N THR A 254 7.25 -16.27 -9.75
CA THR A 254 8.44 -16.23 -8.91
C THR A 254 8.73 -14.82 -8.37
N PRO A 255 9.56 -14.67 -7.32
CA PRO A 255 9.99 -13.35 -6.86
C PRO A 255 10.65 -12.52 -7.95
N ALA A 256 11.49 -13.13 -8.79
CA ALA A 256 12.18 -12.46 -9.90
C ALA A 256 11.21 -11.88 -10.94
N GLU A 257 10.21 -12.64 -11.36
CA GLU A 257 9.19 -12.17 -12.29
C GLU A 257 8.28 -11.10 -11.65
N SER A 258 7.97 -11.27 -10.37
CA SER A 258 7.06 -10.38 -9.65
C SER A 258 7.67 -9.01 -9.39
N ILE A 259 8.98 -8.93 -9.14
CA ILE A 259 9.67 -7.64 -8.95
C ILE A 259 9.73 -6.84 -10.25
N ILE A 260 10.00 -7.48 -11.38
CA ILE A 260 10.02 -6.81 -12.71
C ILE A 260 8.63 -6.30 -13.06
N TRP A 261 7.60 -7.14 -12.87
CA TRP A 261 6.21 -6.74 -13.05
C TRP A 261 5.85 -5.54 -12.20
N SER A 262 6.15 -5.60 -10.90
CA SER A 262 5.84 -4.52 -9.95
C SER A 262 6.57 -3.22 -10.27
N ALA A 263 7.85 -3.31 -10.69
CA ALA A 263 8.63 -2.15 -11.11
C ALA A 263 8.02 -1.47 -12.35
N ALA A 264 7.56 -2.26 -13.33
CA ALA A 264 6.91 -1.75 -14.54
C ALA A 264 5.55 -1.10 -14.23
N VAL A 265 4.68 -1.78 -13.47
CA VAL A 265 3.37 -1.24 -13.05
C VAL A 265 3.54 0.07 -12.27
N THR A 266 4.48 0.10 -11.33
CA THR A 266 4.74 1.28 -10.50
C THR A 266 5.32 2.44 -11.33
N SER A 267 6.21 2.13 -12.29
CA SER A 267 6.74 3.14 -13.22
C SER A 267 5.63 3.78 -14.05
N LEU A 268 4.74 2.96 -14.63
CA LEU A 268 3.58 3.46 -15.39
C LEU A 268 2.62 4.27 -14.52
N LYS A 269 2.39 3.86 -13.26
CA LYS A 269 1.57 4.62 -12.32
C LYS A 269 2.15 6.01 -12.05
N MET A 270 3.46 6.14 -11.91
CA MET A 270 4.11 7.44 -11.65
C MET A 270 4.01 8.44 -12.81
N GLU A 271 3.61 8.00 -14.00
CA GLU A 271 3.41 8.86 -15.18
C GLU A 271 2.08 9.64 -15.16
N ALA A 272 1.20 9.36 -14.19
CA ALA A 272 -0.08 10.04 -14.03
C ALA A 272 -0.46 10.21 -12.55
N GLU A 273 -1.39 11.12 -12.30
CA GLU A 273 -2.03 11.29 -11.00
C GLU A 273 -3.13 10.23 -10.76
N GLY A 274 -3.40 9.93 -9.47
CA GLY A 274 -4.43 8.99 -9.06
C GLY A 274 -4.05 7.51 -9.27
N PRO A 275 -5.01 6.59 -9.15
CA PRO A 275 -4.81 5.17 -9.43
C PRO A 275 -4.38 4.90 -10.87
N ILE A 276 -3.78 3.72 -11.09
CA ILE A 276 -3.32 3.31 -12.43
C ILE A 276 -4.50 3.22 -13.40
N LYS A 277 -4.30 3.75 -14.62
CA LYS A 277 -5.27 3.70 -15.74
C LYS A 277 -4.70 2.97 -16.97
N LYS A 278 -3.68 2.16 -16.76
CA LYS A 278 -3.00 1.38 -17.80
C LYS A 278 -3.57 -0.04 -17.86
N THR A 279 -3.30 -0.74 -18.94
CA THR A 279 -3.70 -2.12 -19.19
C THR A 279 -2.54 -3.08 -18.93
N ILE A 280 -2.84 -4.39 -18.88
CA ILE A 280 -1.79 -5.45 -18.87
C ILE A 280 -0.86 -5.30 -20.05
N GLY A 281 -1.40 -5.02 -21.25
CA GLY A 281 -0.60 -4.81 -22.48
C GLY A 281 0.40 -3.66 -22.36
N ASP A 282 0.01 -2.54 -21.72
CA ASP A 282 0.95 -1.43 -21.43
C ASP A 282 2.10 -1.87 -20.52
N VAL A 283 1.80 -2.71 -19.52
CA VAL A 283 2.82 -3.25 -18.59
C VAL A 283 3.78 -4.18 -19.33
N GLU A 284 3.26 -5.10 -20.13
CA GLU A 284 4.06 -6.03 -20.93
C GLU A 284 4.94 -5.29 -21.93
N GLU A 285 4.43 -4.25 -22.57
CA GLU A 285 5.19 -3.39 -23.48
C GLU A 285 6.33 -2.68 -22.74
N MET A 286 6.05 -2.11 -21.56
CA MET A 286 7.09 -1.50 -20.74
C MET A 286 8.16 -2.50 -20.34
N ILE A 287 7.78 -3.73 -19.96
CA ILE A 287 8.74 -4.78 -19.62
C ILE A 287 9.64 -5.09 -20.81
N ARG A 288 9.06 -5.34 -21.97
CA ARG A 288 9.85 -5.61 -23.21
C ARG A 288 10.81 -4.48 -23.56
N ARG A 289 10.39 -3.23 -23.41
CA ARG A 289 11.20 -2.05 -23.80
C ARG A 289 12.27 -1.68 -22.79
N LYS A 290 12.01 -1.90 -21.51
CA LYS A 290 12.85 -1.28 -20.46
C LYS A 290 13.41 -2.26 -19.43
N TYR A 291 12.90 -3.49 -19.33
CA TYR A 291 13.32 -4.44 -18.29
C TYR A 291 13.85 -5.79 -18.88
N SER A 292 13.93 -5.92 -20.21
CA SER A 292 14.57 -7.07 -20.88
C SER A 292 16.08 -6.96 -20.85
#